data_afc5256c098266b111df3429b35f300b
#
_entry.id   afc5256c098266b111df3429b35f300b
#
_cell.length_a   1.000
_cell.length_b   1.000
_cell.length_c   1.000
_cell.angle_alpha   90.00
_cell.angle_beta   90.00
_cell.angle_gamma   90.00
#
_symmetry.space_group_name_H-M   'P 1'
#
loop_
_entity.id
_entity.type
_entity.pdbx_description
1 polymer ?
#
loop_
_entity_poly.entity_id
_entity_poly.type
_entity_poly.pdbx_seq_one_letter_code
_entity_poly.pdbx_strand_id
1 'polypeptide(L)'
;MDANTNPIELCGTVAAVIYQNEENGYAVLKLDVDDGSQTMVVGCIPYAVPGESMIVTGSWMTHPAHGQQFKAEFAERTMPETADAIYAYLAGRAVRGIGPATASLMVSRFGTDTLNVLEYEPEKLCTIKGISLSKAKAMSANFRRQAGMRRLIEFLASANIRPVIALRMYQYYGDDALQLVQDNPYILVSDAIGATFQEADALALGHGFDDQSAERVAAATLYELAYNAVRGHCFISYRNLLAATSQLSGVPDELVAESVDTLVQSGELVRERVAGCDGCYLARLHEAETYTAERLLAMTQTEYRRMPDTEQIAARIEAQLGLTFADQQKETLCLACQHQVIAITGGPGTGKTTSIRAILALFDVLKLDTQLAAPTGRAAK
;
A
#
# COMPACT_ATOMS: atom_id res chain seq x y z
N MET A 1 -0.71 3.05 26.27
CA MET A 1 0.28 2.45 27.22
C MET A 1 -0.40 1.27 27.87
N ASP A 2 -0.31 0.11 27.25
CA ASP A 2 -0.79 -1.12 27.89
C ASP A 2 0.18 -2.23 27.62
N ALA A 3 0.71 -2.71 28.76
CA ALA A 3 1.28 -4.02 29.03
C ALA A 3 2.09 -4.71 27.94
N ASN A 4 3.36 -4.85 28.28
CA ASN A 4 4.32 -5.85 27.85
C ASN A 4 3.70 -7.28 27.90
N THR A 5 2.86 -7.62 26.96
CA THR A 5 2.41 -9.00 26.71
C THR A 5 3.43 -9.58 25.75
N ASN A 6 4.28 -10.48 26.22
CA ASN A 6 5.06 -11.35 25.34
C ASN A 6 4.12 -11.95 24.31
N PRO A 7 4.46 -11.91 23.01
CA PRO A 7 3.63 -12.52 21.99
C PRO A 7 3.42 -14.00 22.33
N ILE A 8 2.18 -14.43 22.22
CA ILE A 8 1.78 -15.82 22.46
C ILE A 8 1.97 -16.58 21.14
N GLU A 9 2.50 -17.79 21.23
CA GLU A 9 2.61 -18.71 20.09
C GLU A 9 1.57 -19.81 20.18
N LEU A 10 0.89 -20.07 19.07
CA LEU A 10 -0.02 -21.20 18.89
C LEU A 10 0.51 -22.08 17.76
N CYS A 11 0.79 -23.35 18.07
CA CYS A 11 1.16 -24.36 17.08
C CYS A 11 -0.06 -25.21 16.74
N GLY A 12 -0.27 -25.47 15.47
CA GLY A 12 -1.41 -26.28 15.06
C GLY A 12 -1.55 -26.43 13.54
N THR A 13 -2.63 -27.10 13.15
CA THR A 13 -2.96 -27.36 11.73
C THR A 13 -4.24 -26.62 11.33
N VAL A 14 -4.26 -26.02 10.15
CA VAL A 14 -5.44 -25.34 9.62
C VAL A 14 -6.55 -26.36 9.33
N ALA A 15 -7.60 -26.35 10.14
CA ALA A 15 -8.77 -27.19 9.95
C ALA A 15 -9.65 -26.68 8.78
N ALA A 16 -9.83 -25.35 8.69
CA ALA A 16 -10.61 -24.73 7.64
C ALA A 16 -10.21 -23.26 7.42
N VAL A 17 -10.32 -22.81 6.18
CA VAL A 17 -10.27 -21.39 5.81
C VAL A 17 -11.70 -20.88 5.70
N ILE A 18 -12.13 -20.04 6.63
CA ILE A 18 -13.50 -19.50 6.69
C ILE A 18 -13.65 -18.32 5.73
N TYR A 19 -12.62 -17.46 5.68
CA TYR A 19 -12.57 -16.31 4.79
C TYR A 19 -11.11 -16.02 4.41
N GLN A 20 -10.91 -15.59 3.18
CA GLN A 20 -9.62 -15.11 2.70
C GLN A 20 -9.82 -14.04 1.65
N ASN A 21 -9.06 -12.95 1.77
CA ASN A 21 -8.99 -11.88 0.79
C ASN A 21 -7.60 -11.90 0.12
N GLU A 22 -7.58 -12.15 -1.18
CA GLU A 22 -6.33 -12.25 -1.95
C GLU A 22 -5.62 -10.90 -2.14
N GLU A 23 -6.36 -9.77 -2.06
CA GLU A 23 -5.80 -8.44 -2.29
C GLU A 23 -4.95 -7.94 -1.10
N ASN A 24 -5.42 -8.18 0.12
CA ASN A 24 -4.76 -7.70 1.34
C ASN A 24 -4.22 -8.82 2.22
N GLY A 25 -4.38 -10.09 1.81
CA GLY A 25 -3.92 -11.26 2.54
C GLY A 25 -4.66 -11.55 3.83
N TYR A 26 -5.71 -10.80 4.18
CA TYR A 26 -6.46 -11.03 5.40
C TYR A 26 -7.20 -12.37 5.34
N ALA A 27 -7.03 -13.18 6.37
CA ALA A 27 -7.67 -14.47 6.49
C ALA A 27 -8.34 -14.64 7.86
N VAL A 28 -9.40 -15.47 7.86
CA VAL A 28 -10.04 -16.01 9.05
C VAL A 28 -9.94 -17.53 8.95
N LEU A 29 -9.16 -18.11 9.85
CA LEU A 29 -8.83 -19.53 9.86
C LEU A 29 -9.39 -20.19 11.11
N LYS A 30 -9.71 -21.47 10.99
CA LYS A 30 -9.96 -22.36 12.09
C LYS A 30 -8.74 -23.24 12.27
N LEU A 31 -8.04 -23.09 13.39
CA LEU A 31 -6.82 -23.81 13.71
C LEU A 31 -7.12 -24.88 14.75
N ASP A 32 -6.75 -26.12 14.45
CA ASP A 32 -6.67 -27.22 15.42
C ASP A 32 -5.32 -27.10 16.10
N VAL A 33 -5.31 -26.64 17.35
CA VAL A 33 -4.10 -26.39 18.12
C VAL A 33 -3.59 -27.73 18.70
N ASP A 34 -2.28 -27.86 18.81
CA ASP A 34 -1.64 -29.11 19.27
C ASP A 34 -2.01 -29.50 20.71
N ASP A 35 -2.58 -28.58 21.51
CA ASP A 35 -3.16 -28.85 22.82
C ASP A 35 -4.53 -29.52 22.77
N GLY A 36 -5.07 -29.79 21.58
CA GLY A 36 -6.38 -30.38 21.34
C GLY A 36 -7.52 -29.36 21.30
N SER A 37 -7.27 -28.08 21.46
CA SER A 37 -8.27 -27.02 21.34
C SER A 37 -8.44 -26.58 19.88
N GLN A 38 -9.54 -25.88 19.62
CA GLN A 38 -9.81 -25.32 18.31
C GLN A 38 -10.00 -23.80 18.42
N THR A 39 -9.22 -23.05 17.67
CA THR A 39 -9.12 -21.59 17.81
C THR A 39 -9.39 -20.88 16.49
N MET A 40 -10.13 -19.77 16.53
CA MET A 40 -10.27 -18.87 15.40
C MET A 40 -9.08 -17.93 15.33
N VAL A 41 -8.31 -18.00 14.25
CA VAL A 41 -7.15 -17.16 13.97
C VAL A 41 -7.52 -16.16 12.89
N VAL A 42 -7.21 -14.88 13.13
CA VAL A 42 -7.48 -13.78 12.19
C VAL A 42 -6.23 -12.95 11.98
N GLY A 43 -5.92 -12.58 10.75
CA GLY A 43 -4.75 -11.75 10.46
C GLY A 43 -4.36 -11.77 8.98
N CYS A 44 -3.20 -11.18 8.66
CA CYS A 44 -2.64 -11.24 7.33
C CYS A 44 -1.88 -12.58 7.16
N ILE A 45 -2.57 -13.58 6.60
CA ILE A 45 -2.06 -14.94 6.35
C ILE A 45 -2.40 -15.29 4.89
N PRO A 46 -1.67 -14.74 3.90
CA PRO A 46 -1.99 -14.94 2.48
C PRO A 46 -1.87 -16.41 2.08
N TYR A 47 -2.78 -16.87 1.23
CA TYR A 47 -2.78 -18.24 0.67
C TYR A 47 -2.78 -19.36 1.70
N ALA A 48 -3.41 -19.17 2.86
CA ALA A 48 -3.61 -20.24 3.82
C ALA A 48 -4.52 -21.36 3.25
N VAL A 49 -4.20 -22.60 3.56
CA VAL A 49 -4.95 -23.78 3.06
C VAL A 49 -5.22 -24.78 4.17
N PRO A 50 -6.35 -25.50 4.10
CA PRO A 50 -6.63 -26.58 5.05
C PRO A 50 -5.55 -27.67 5.00
N GLY A 51 -5.19 -28.21 6.16
CA GLY A 51 -4.15 -29.25 6.30
C GLY A 51 -2.72 -28.70 6.38
N GLU A 52 -2.53 -27.38 6.34
CA GLU A 52 -1.24 -26.74 6.50
C GLU A 52 -0.90 -26.58 8.00
N SER A 53 0.30 -27.00 8.40
CA SER A 53 0.79 -26.77 9.76
C SER A 53 1.42 -25.39 9.87
N MET A 54 1.14 -24.70 10.98
CA MET A 54 1.67 -23.35 11.20
C MET A 54 1.93 -23.07 12.67
N ILE A 55 2.89 -22.17 12.90
CA ILE A 55 3.13 -21.52 14.18
C ILE A 55 2.65 -20.09 14.04
N VAL A 56 1.68 -19.70 14.83
CA VAL A 56 1.07 -18.37 14.79
C VAL A 56 1.46 -17.58 16.03
N THR A 57 2.13 -16.47 15.81
CA THR A 57 2.51 -15.53 16.88
C THR A 57 1.55 -14.34 16.89
N GLY A 58 1.04 -13.98 18.06
CA GLY A 58 0.06 -12.90 18.16
C GLY A 58 -0.53 -12.72 19.55
N SER A 59 -1.75 -12.19 19.58
CA SER A 59 -2.45 -11.87 20.83
C SER A 59 -3.94 -12.25 20.77
N TRP A 60 -4.52 -12.55 21.94
CA TRP A 60 -5.96 -12.77 22.04
C TRP A 60 -6.73 -11.46 21.96
N MET A 61 -7.81 -11.49 21.17
CA MET A 61 -8.76 -10.38 21.08
C MET A 61 -10.21 -10.86 21.22
N THR A 62 -11.09 -10.00 21.68
CA THR A 62 -12.53 -10.27 21.71
C THR A 62 -13.24 -9.45 20.65
N HIS A 63 -13.80 -10.13 19.66
CA HIS A 63 -14.61 -9.45 18.63
C HIS A 63 -16.07 -9.35 19.10
N PRO A 64 -16.74 -8.17 18.96
CA PRO A 64 -18.10 -7.97 19.47
C PRO A 64 -19.13 -8.97 18.93
N ALA A 65 -18.99 -9.40 17.69
CA ALA A 65 -19.94 -10.32 17.03
C ALA A 65 -19.47 -11.78 16.97
N HIS A 66 -18.16 -12.06 17.12
CA HIS A 66 -17.58 -13.38 16.89
C HIS A 66 -16.87 -13.98 18.10
N GLY A 67 -16.91 -13.29 19.26
CA GLY A 67 -16.30 -13.77 20.48
C GLY A 67 -14.78 -13.72 20.51
N GLN A 68 -14.15 -14.64 21.22
CA GLN A 68 -12.73 -14.70 21.40
C GLN A 68 -12.05 -15.21 20.11
N GLN A 69 -11.04 -14.49 19.65
CA GLN A 69 -10.24 -14.80 18.47
C GLN A 69 -8.76 -14.54 18.76
N PHE A 70 -7.88 -15.24 18.06
CA PHE A 70 -6.45 -15.00 18.11
C PHE A 70 -6.03 -14.13 16.93
N LYS A 71 -5.54 -12.93 17.20
CA LYS A 71 -5.05 -12.01 16.20
C LYS A 71 -3.60 -12.34 15.89
N ALA A 72 -3.37 -12.91 14.71
CA ALA A 72 -2.04 -13.22 14.20
C ALA A 72 -1.31 -11.93 13.79
N GLU A 73 -0.09 -11.77 14.24
CA GLU A 73 0.89 -10.78 13.79
C GLU A 73 1.83 -11.43 12.77
N PHE A 74 2.25 -12.65 13.07
CA PHE A 74 3.06 -13.50 12.19
C PHE A 74 2.50 -14.91 12.14
N ALA A 75 2.75 -15.60 11.03
CA ALA A 75 2.41 -17.01 10.84
C ALA A 75 3.53 -17.69 10.05
N GLU A 76 4.30 -18.52 10.74
CA GLU A 76 5.28 -19.40 10.11
C GLU A 76 4.59 -20.69 9.66
N ARG A 77 4.90 -21.14 8.46
CA ARG A 77 4.31 -22.34 7.87
C ARG A 77 5.35 -23.41 7.68
N THR A 78 5.02 -24.61 8.13
CA THR A 78 5.88 -25.76 7.92
C THR A 78 5.41 -26.54 6.70
N MET A 79 6.33 -26.74 5.74
CA MET A 79 6.04 -27.58 4.58
C MET A 79 5.94 -29.05 5.00
N PRO A 80 4.96 -29.77 4.46
CA PRO A 80 4.83 -31.18 4.77
C PRO A 80 6.00 -32.01 4.18
N GLU A 81 6.64 -32.82 5.00
CA GLU A 81 7.81 -33.63 4.62
C GLU A 81 7.47 -35.10 4.40
N THR A 82 6.39 -35.61 5.00
CA THR A 82 5.97 -37.01 4.85
C THR A 82 4.97 -37.18 3.71
N ALA A 83 4.94 -38.33 3.10
CA ALA A 83 4.01 -38.63 2.00
C ALA A 83 2.54 -38.40 2.40
N ASP A 84 2.15 -38.81 3.62
CA ASP A 84 0.79 -38.63 4.13
C ASP A 84 0.45 -37.14 4.34
N ALA A 85 1.38 -36.37 4.88
CA ALA A 85 1.21 -34.92 5.07
C ALA A 85 1.15 -34.17 3.72
N ILE A 86 1.99 -34.56 2.75
CA ILE A 86 1.97 -34.03 1.38
C ILE A 86 0.63 -34.36 0.71
N TYR A 87 0.14 -35.60 0.89
CA TYR A 87 -1.19 -35.95 0.39
C TYR A 87 -2.29 -35.08 1.01
N ALA A 88 -2.32 -34.95 2.33
CA ALA A 88 -3.31 -34.15 3.03
C ALA A 88 -3.30 -32.67 2.56
N TYR A 89 -2.12 -32.11 2.44
CA TYR A 89 -1.91 -30.76 1.93
C TYR A 89 -2.46 -30.57 0.50
N LEU A 90 -2.09 -31.45 -0.44
CA LEU A 90 -2.54 -31.35 -1.83
C LEU A 90 -4.04 -31.72 -1.99
N ALA A 91 -4.54 -32.67 -1.23
CA ALA A 91 -5.94 -33.08 -1.21
C ALA A 91 -6.86 -32.00 -0.65
N GLY A 92 -6.34 -31.15 0.27
CA GLY A 92 -6.99 -29.96 0.80
C GLY A 92 -7.16 -28.82 -0.21
N ARG A 93 -6.81 -29.07 -1.50
CA ARG A 93 -6.86 -28.09 -2.60
C ARG A 93 -5.90 -26.91 -2.43
N ALA A 94 -4.79 -27.12 -1.76
CA ALA A 94 -3.71 -26.17 -1.64
C ALA A 94 -3.26 -25.62 -3.00
N VAL A 95 -3.28 -26.46 -4.03
CA VAL A 95 -2.89 -26.09 -5.40
C VAL A 95 -4.09 -26.18 -6.33
N ARG A 96 -4.38 -25.10 -7.03
CA ARG A 96 -5.49 -25.05 -7.97
C ARG A 96 -5.35 -26.12 -9.07
N GLY A 97 -6.36 -26.95 -9.20
CA GLY A 97 -6.37 -28.05 -10.18
C GLY A 97 -5.88 -29.38 -9.64
N ILE A 98 -5.45 -29.46 -8.37
CA ILE A 98 -5.14 -30.68 -7.66
C ILE A 98 -6.26 -30.97 -6.66
N GLY A 99 -6.94 -32.10 -6.84
CA GLY A 99 -7.92 -32.60 -5.88
C GLY A 99 -7.45 -33.96 -5.30
N PRO A 100 -8.22 -34.57 -4.38
CA PRO A 100 -7.80 -35.77 -3.67
C PRO A 100 -7.34 -36.94 -4.58
N ALA A 101 -8.04 -37.16 -5.68
CA ALA A 101 -7.66 -38.22 -6.63
C ALA A 101 -6.33 -37.95 -7.33
N THR A 102 -6.11 -36.67 -7.75
CA THR A 102 -4.86 -36.24 -8.39
C THR A 102 -3.71 -36.26 -7.38
N ALA A 103 -3.94 -35.80 -6.15
CA ALA A 103 -2.97 -35.81 -5.07
C ALA A 103 -2.52 -37.24 -4.75
N SER A 104 -3.46 -38.19 -4.65
CA SER A 104 -3.16 -39.60 -4.41
C SER A 104 -2.27 -40.19 -5.50
N LEU A 105 -2.55 -39.92 -6.78
CA LEU A 105 -1.74 -40.37 -7.90
C LEU A 105 -0.34 -39.74 -7.88
N MET A 106 -0.23 -38.45 -7.56
CA MET A 106 1.06 -37.76 -7.48
C MET A 106 1.93 -38.33 -6.36
N VAL A 107 1.37 -38.44 -5.14
CA VAL A 107 2.11 -38.97 -3.99
C VAL A 107 2.45 -40.46 -4.16
N SER A 108 1.57 -41.28 -4.72
CA SER A 108 1.87 -42.69 -5.03
C SER A 108 3.01 -42.81 -6.07
N ARG A 109 3.17 -41.85 -6.96
CA ARG A 109 4.20 -41.88 -8.01
C ARG A 109 5.54 -41.31 -7.56
N PHE A 110 5.53 -40.23 -6.77
CA PHE A 110 6.71 -39.45 -6.45
C PHE A 110 7.05 -39.45 -4.95
N GLY A 111 6.16 -39.99 -4.09
CA GLY A 111 6.38 -40.03 -2.63
C GLY A 111 6.62 -38.66 -2.04
N THR A 112 7.66 -38.52 -1.24
CA THR A 112 8.11 -37.27 -0.60
C THR A 112 8.67 -36.27 -1.59
N ASP A 113 9.04 -36.68 -2.81
CA ASP A 113 9.56 -35.77 -3.85
C ASP A 113 8.46 -35.08 -4.64
N THR A 114 7.20 -35.30 -4.31
CA THR A 114 6.02 -34.76 -5.03
C THR A 114 6.04 -33.25 -5.15
N LEU A 115 6.40 -32.53 -4.09
CA LEU A 115 6.43 -31.07 -4.08
C LEU A 115 7.59 -30.52 -4.91
N ASN A 116 8.76 -31.16 -4.90
CA ASN A 116 9.90 -30.81 -5.76
C ASN A 116 9.55 -30.99 -7.24
N VAL A 117 8.92 -32.14 -7.59
CA VAL A 117 8.46 -32.39 -8.96
C VAL A 117 7.44 -31.32 -9.39
N LEU A 118 6.52 -30.95 -8.51
CA LEU A 118 5.51 -29.93 -8.79
C LEU A 118 6.14 -28.56 -8.99
N GLU A 119 7.18 -28.22 -8.23
CA GLU A 119 7.84 -26.92 -8.31
C GLU A 119 8.80 -26.80 -9.50
N TYR A 120 9.67 -27.79 -9.69
CA TYR A 120 10.82 -27.68 -10.60
C TYR A 120 10.73 -28.52 -11.86
N GLU A 121 9.97 -29.62 -11.84
CA GLU A 121 9.96 -30.60 -12.93
C GLU A 121 8.51 -30.97 -13.37
N PRO A 122 7.66 -29.97 -13.71
CA PRO A 122 6.24 -30.22 -14.01
C PRO A 122 6.03 -31.18 -15.18
N GLU A 123 6.99 -31.36 -16.07
CA GLU A 123 6.94 -32.29 -17.17
C GLU A 123 6.79 -33.76 -16.67
N LYS A 124 7.40 -34.10 -15.53
CA LYS A 124 7.26 -35.42 -14.92
C LYS A 124 5.83 -35.77 -14.52
N LEU A 125 4.99 -34.73 -14.22
CA LEU A 125 3.58 -34.91 -13.92
C LEU A 125 2.78 -35.50 -15.09
N CYS A 126 3.25 -35.31 -16.32
CA CYS A 126 2.62 -35.85 -17.52
C CYS A 126 2.66 -37.42 -17.56
N THR A 127 3.48 -38.03 -16.73
CA THR A 127 3.49 -39.52 -16.56
C THR A 127 2.24 -40.02 -15.83
N ILE A 128 1.47 -39.13 -15.21
CA ILE A 128 0.21 -39.45 -14.53
C ILE A 128 -0.94 -39.33 -15.55
N LYS A 129 -1.72 -40.40 -15.69
CA LYS A 129 -2.87 -40.42 -16.61
C LYS A 129 -3.86 -39.28 -16.29
N GLY A 130 -4.16 -38.44 -17.27
CA GLY A 130 -5.11 -37.31 -17.14
C GLY A 130 -4.47 -35.97 -16.82
N ILE A 131 -3.14 -35.90 -16.74
CA ILE A 131 -2.39 -34.64 -16.62
C ILE A 131 -1.70 -34.35 -17.95
N SER A 132 -2.19 -33.32 -18.66
CA SER A 132 -1.53 -32.78 -19.86
C SER A 132 -0.40 -31.81 -19.47
N LEU A 133 0.53 -31.53 -20.36
CA LEU A 133 1.63 -30.61 -20.14
C LEU A 133 1.12 -29.19 -19.76
N SER A 134 0.06 -28.71 -20.42
CA SER A 134 -0.56 -27.43 -20.08
C SER A 134 -1.10 -27.43 -18.65
N LYS A 135 -1.76 -28.50 -18.24
CA LYS A 135 -2.30 -28.65 -16.88
C LYS A 135 -1.17 -28.76 -15.84
N ALA A 136 -0.13 -29.52 -16.15
CA ALA A 136 1.06 -29.63 -15.30
C ALA A 136 1.74 -28.27 -15.07
N LYS A 137 1.96 -27.51 -16.14
CA LYS A 137 2.53 -26.15 -16.06
C LYS A 137 1.64 -25.18 -15.27
N ALA A 138 0.32 -25.25 -15.43
CA ALA A 138 -0.60 -24.41 -14.66
C ALA A 138 -0.59 -24.75 -13.15
N MET A 139 -0.54 -26.04 -12.78
CA MET A 139 -0.40 -26.48 -11.40
C MET A 139 0.92 -26.02 -10.80
N SER A 140 2.04 -26.21 -11.52
CA SER A 140 3.37 -25.77 -11.12
C SER A 140 3.44 -24.26 -10.92
N ALA A 141 2.91 -23.46 -11.86
CA ALA A 141 2.89 -22.01 -11.73
C ALA A 141 2.10 -21.55 -10.50
N ASN A 142 0.95 -22.16 -10.21
CA ASN A 142 0.17 -21.86 -9.01
C ASN A 142 0.94 -22.22 -7.72
N PHE A 143 1.60 -23.38 -7.69
CA PHE A 143 2.39 -23.82 -6.55
C PHE A 143 3.61 -22.92 -6.32
N ARG A 144 4.39 -22.60 -7.39
CA ARG A 144 5.54 -21.69 -7.31
C ARG A 144 5.18 -20.32 -6.79
N ARG A 145 4.05 -19.78 -7.23
CA ARG A 145 3.54 -18.49 -6.73
C ARG A 145 3.34 -18.53 -5.20
N GLN A 146 2.76 -19.59 -4.68
CA GLN A 146 2.55 -19.73 -3.23
C GLN A 146 3.85 -19.98 -2.48
N ALA A 147 4.76 -20.79 -3.05
CA ALA A 147 6.08 -21.05 -2.48
C ALA A 147 6.95 -19.79 -2.47
N GLY A 148 6.93 -18.99 -3.55
CA GLY A 148 7.64 -17.72 -3.64
C GLY A 148 7.17 -16.70 -2.59
N MET A 149 5.85 -16.55 -2.46
CA MET A 149 5.26 -15.69 -1.43
C MET A 149 5.65 -16.13 -0.02
N ARG A 150 5.65 -17.43 0.25
CA ARG A 150 6.00 -17.98 1.56
C ARG A 150 7.45 -17.70 1.90
N ARG A 151 8.39 -17.99 0.99
CA ARG A 151 9.82 -17.67 1.16
C ARG A 151 10.06 -16.18 1.39
N LEU A 152 9.31 -15.32 0.70
CA LEU A 152 9.41 -13.89 0.90
C LEU A 152 8.91 -13.46 2.28
N ILE A 153 7.78 -14.02 2.76
CA ILE A 153 7.26 -13.75 4.11
C ILE A 153 8.28 -14.21 5.17
N GLU A 154 8.82 -15.42 5.05
CA GLU A 154 9.83 -15.96 5.97
C GLU A 154 11.10 -15.08 6.01
N PHE A 155 11.57 -14.66 4.83
CA PHE A 155 12.73 -13.77 4.73
C PHE A 155 12.49 -12.43 5.44
N LEU A 156 11.34 -11.80 5.21
CA LEU A 156 10.99 -10.52 5.83
C LEU A 156 10.66 -10.64 7.33
N ALA A 157 10.15 -11.78 7.75
CA ALA A 157 9.84 -12.06 9.16
C ALA A 157 11.11 -12.07 10.04
N SER A 158 12.30 -12.39 9.48
CA SER A 158 13.59 -12.33 10.21
C SER A 158 13.91 -10.95 10.76
N ALA A 159 13.37 -9.89 10.15
CA ALA A 159 13.48 -8.50 10.62
C ALA A 159 12.14 -7.95 11.17
N ASN A 160 11.21 -8.82 11.56
CA ASN A 160 9.87 -8.47 12.06
C ASN A 160 9.05 -7.59 11.07
N ILE A 161 9.30 -7.70 9.77
CA ILE A 161 8.55 -6.98 8.75
C ILE A 161 7.21 -7.67 8.52
N ARG A 162 6.14 -6.89 8.58
CA ARG A 162 4.76 -7.40 8.52
C ARG A 162 4.46 -8.11 7.20
N PRO A 163 3.67 -9.21 7.21
CA PRO A 163 3.32 -9.99 6.01
C PRO A 163 2.66 -9.18 4.88
N VAL A 164 1.97 -8.07 5.22
CA VAL A 164 1.37 -7.19 4.20
C VAL A 164 2.41 -6.54 3.28
N ILE A 165 3.63 -6.30 3.77
CA ILE A 165 4.75 -5.78 2.98
C ILE A 165 5.20 -6.84 1.97
N ALA A 166 5.34 -8.10 2.40
CA ALA A 166 5.63 -9.21 1.49
C ALA A 166 4.58 -9.34 0.39
N LEU A 167 3.30 -9.21 0.75
CA LEU A 167 2.21 -9.27 -0.22
C LEU A 167 2.32 -8.15 -1.28
N ARG A 168 2.54 -6.90 -0.87
CA ARG A 168 2.72 -5.77 -1.79
C ARG A 168 3.96 -5.95 -2.67
N MET A 169 5.06 -6.40 -2.07
CA MET A 169 6.30 -6.70 -2.78
C MET A 169 6.07 -7.76 -3.87
N TYR A 170 5.36 -8.84 -3.53
CA TYR A 170 5.04 -9.90 -4.48
C TYR A 170 4.02 -9.47 -5.55
N GLN A 171 3.04 -8.63 -5.20
CA GLN A 171 2.08 -8.06 -6.16
C GLN A 171 2.77 -7.16 -7.19
N TYR A 172 3.81 -6.44 -6.78
CA TYR A 172 4.50 -5.49 -7.63
C TYR A 172 5.59 -6.14 -8.50
N TYR A 173 6.38 -7.06 -7.92
CA TYR A 173 7.55 -7.66 -8.57
C TYR A 173 7.39 -9.15 -8.93
N GLY A 174 6.31 -9.79 -8.51
CA GLY A 174 6.06 -11.20 -8.80
C GLY A 174 7.13 -12.14 -8.23
N ASP A 175 7.54 -13.10 -9.04
CA ASP A 175 8.51 -14.14 -8.65
C ASP A 175 9.93 -13.57 -8.38
N ASP A 176 10.25 -12.38 -8.89
CA ASP A 176 11.56 -11.73 -8.69
C ASP A 176 11.65 -11.02 -7.32
N ALA A 177 10.53 -10.87 -6.59
CA ALA A 177 10.44 -10.10 -5.35
C ALA A 177 11.48 -10.50 -4.30
N LEU A 178 11.69 -11.80 -4.09
CA LEU A 178 12.65 -12.30 -3.11
C LEU A 178 14.08 -11.93 -3.49
N GLN A 179 14.45 -12.14 -4.75
CA GLN A 179 15.79 -11.82 -5.24
C GLN A 179 16.07 -10.32 -5.14
N LEU A 180 15.12 -9.49 -5.57
CA LEU A 180 15.26 -8.04 -5.52
C LEU A 180 15.46 -7.51 -4.10
N VAL A 181 14.71 -8.04 -3.12
CA VAL A 181 14.87 -7.60 -1.73
C VAL A 181 16.14 -8.14 -1.09
N GLN A 182 16.64 -9.30 -1.55
CA GLN A 182 17.95 -9.82 -1.12
C GLN A 182 19.11 -9.00 -1.69
N ASP A 183 18.98 -8.54 -2.93
CA ASP A 183 19.99 -7.70 -3.60
C ASP A 183 20.00 -6.26 -3.04
N ASN A 184 18.80 -5.71 -2.74
CA ASN A 184 18.66 -4.39 -2.15
C ASN A 184 17.42 -4.32 -1.24
N PRO A 185 17.57 -4.48 0.10
CA PRO A 185 16.46 -4.38 1.05
C PRO A 185 15.75 -3.03 1.07
N TYR A 186 16.42 -1.96 0.65
CA TYR A 186 15.85 -0.61 0.66
C TYR A 186 14.76 -0.38 -0.40
N ILE A 187 14.58 -1.30 -1.35
CA ILE A 187 13.44 -1.30 -2.27
C ILE A 187 12.09 -1.35 -1.53
N LEU A 188 12.09 -1.89 -0.31
CA LEU A 188 10.92 -1.96 0.57
C LEU A 188 10.40 -0.58 1.00
N VAL A 189 11.27 0.44 1.02
CA VAL A 189 10.93 1.81 1.46
C VAL A 189 10.13 2.57 0.42
N SER A 190 10.06 2.08 -0.82
CA SER A 190 9.32 2.73 -1.89
C SER A 190 7.83 2.93 -1.53
N ASP A 191 7.22 4.00 -2.06
CA ASP A 191 5.79 4.31 -1.86
C ASP A 191 4.86 3.15 -2.23
N ALA A 192 5.23 2.36 -3.24
CA ALA A 192 4.45 1.21 -3.70
C ALA A 192 4.40 0.07 -2.66
N ILE A 193 5.49 -0.12 -1.93
CA ILE A 193 5.63 -1.20 -0.95
C ILE A 193 5.29 -0.71 0.46
N GLY A 194 5.84 0.43 0.88
CA GLY A 194 5.43 1.16 2.08
C GLY A 194 5.93 0.55 3.39
N ALA A 195 7.12 -0.06 3.41
CA ALA A 195 7.84 -0.33 4.64
C ALA A 195 8.46 0.97 5.18
N THR A 196 8.72 1.01 6.47
CA THR A 196 9.50 2.11 7.07
C THR A 196 10.98 1.93 6.78
N PHE A 197 11.74 3.03 6.84
CA PHE A 197 13.20 2.94 6.71
C PHE A 197 13.80 2.01 7.76
N GLN A 198 13.34 2.08 9.01
CA GLN A 198 13.83 1.26 10.12
C GLN A 198 13.60 -0.24 9.88
N GLU A 199 12.45 -0.63 9.31
CA GLU A 199 12.18 -2.04 8.95
C GLU A 199 13.16 -2.54 7.88
N ALA A 200 13.37 -1.77 6.82
CA ALA A 200 14.30 -2.13 5.74
C ALA A 200 15.75 -2.11 6.21
N ASP A 201 16.12 -1.15 7.03
CA ASP A 201 17.47 -0.98 7.58
C ASP A 201 17.85 -2.12 8.53
N ALA A 202 16.93 -2.53 9.40
CA ALA A 202 17.12 -3.69 10.26
C ALA A 202 17.34 -4.98 9.45
N LEU A 203 16.61 -5.17 8.37
CA LEU A 203 16.80 -6.28 7.45
C LEU A 203 18.18 -6.21 6.78
N ALA A 204 18.54 -5.06 6.22
CA ALA A 204 19.80 -4.87 5.51
C ALA A 204 21.01 -5.12 6.42
N LEU A 205 21.06 -4.45 7.58
CA LEU A 205 22.15 -4.58 8.54
C LEU A 205 22.24 -6.00 9.12
N GLY A 206 21.08 -6.64 9.37
CA GLY A 206 21.01 -8.03 9.81
C GLY A 206 21.58 -9.04 8.79
N HIS A 207 21.59 -8.68 7.50
CA HIS A 207 22.17 -9.47 6.42
C HIS A 207 23.58 -9.01 6.00
N GLY A 208 24.18 -8.10 6.78
CA GLY A 208 25.59 -7.70 6.59
C GLY A 208 25.81 -6.63 5.52
N PHE A 209 24.78 -5.89 5.16
CA PHE A 209 24.95 -4.71 4.30
C PHE A 209 25.75 -3.62 5.03
N ASP A 210 26.52 -2.87 4.27
CA ASP A 210 27.34 -1.77 4.78
C ASP A 210 26.46 -0.63 5.32
N ASP A 211 26.73 -0.19 6.54
CA ASP A 211 26.01 0.89 7.21
C ASP A 211 26.25 2.28 6.60
N GLN A 212 27.19 2.42 5.67
CA GLN A 212 27.48 3.62 4.92
C GLN A 212 27.23 3.46 3.41
N SER A 213 26.56 2.39 2.98
CA SER A 213 26.28 2.15 1.57
C SER A 213 25.48 3.28 0.93
N ALA A 214 25.75 3.56 -0.35
CA ALA A 214 25.07 4.60 -1.11
C ALA A 214 23.56 4.35 -1.19
N GLU A 215 23.14 3.09 -1.33
CA GLU A 215 21.74 2.66 -1.37
C GLU A 215 21.01 2.97 -0.05
N ARG A 216 21.68 2.75 1.09
CA ARG A 216 21.15 3.05 2.41
C ARG A 216 20.90 4.54 2.59
N VAL A 217 21.90 5.35 2.27
CA VAL A 217 21.82 6.82 2.43
C VAL A 217 20.79 7.41 1.48
N ALA A 218 20.72 6.91 0.23
CA ALA A 218 19.71 7.30 -0.75
C ALA A 218 18.30 6.97 -0.26
N ALA A 219 18.07 5.75 0.25
CA ALA A 219 16.79 5.34 0.78
C ALA A 219 16.36 6.18 2.00
N ALA A 220 17.29 6.48 2.92
CA ALA A 220 17.02 7.37 4.06
C ALA A 220 16.65 8.78 3.60
N THR A 221 17.34 9.33 2.61
CA THR A 221 17.09 10.66 2.03
C THR A 221 15.69 10.74 1.40
N LEU A 222 15.35 9.77 0.55
CA LEU A 222 14.03 9.70 -0.09
C LEU A 222 12.91 9.45 0.91
N TYR A 223 13.16 8.62 1.94
CA TYR A 223 12.21 8.38 3.01
C TYR A 223 11.88 9.65 3.80
N GLU A 224 12.87 10.46 4.15
CA GLU A 224 12.64 11.74 4.85
C GLU A 224 11.79 12.69 4.02
N LEU A 225 12.01 12.78 2.72
CA LEU A 225 11.18 13.56 1.81
C LEU A 225 9.75 13.02 1.74
N ALA A 226 9.58 11.71 1.58
CA ALA A 226 8.27 11.06 1.54
C ALA A 226 7.50 11.20 2.86
N TYR A 227 8.18 11.04 4.00
CA TYR A 227 7.61 11.22 5.34
C TYR A 227 7.06 12.62 5.58
N ASN A 228 7.77 13.65 5.08
CA ASN A 228 7.31 15.04 5.16
C ASN A 228 6.20 15.34 4.15
N ALA A 229 6.21 14.70 2.98
CA ALA A 229 5.15 14.83 1.98
C ALA A 229 3.77 14.40 2.53
N VAL A 230 3.70 13.29 3.26
CA VAL A 230 2.46 12.84 3.93
C VAL A 230 1.96 13.87 4.97
N ARG A 231 2.84 14.72 5.50
CA ARG A 231 2.50 15.82 6.41
C ARG A 231 2.15 17.14 5.74
N GLY A 232 2.09 17.14 4.41
CA GLY A 232 1.70 18.30 3.60
C GLY A 232 2.85 19.21 3.18
N HIS A 233 4.10 18.75 3.26
CA HIS A 233 5.26 19.49 2.81
C HIS A 233 5.73 18.99 1.45
N CYS A 234 5.64 19.82 0.41
CA CYS A 234 6.11 19.44 -0.92
C CYS A 234 7.63 19.38 -1.01
N PHE A 235 8.34 20.14 -0.17
CA PHE A 235 9.80 20.17 -0.11
C PHE A 235 10.32 20.32 1.32
N ILE A 236 11.59 20.00 1.50
CA ILE A 236 12.37 20.27 2.72
C ILE A 236 13.55 21.15 2.34
N SER A 237 13.97 22.08 3.21
CA SER A 237 15.21 22.82 2.96
C SER A 237 16.40 21.86 2.97
N TYR A 238 17.36 22.08 2.08
CA TYR A 238 18.57 21.25 1.96
C TYR A 238 19.26 21.02 3.31
N ARG A 239 19.44 22.07 4.09
CA ARG A 239 20.03 21.99 5.43
C ARG A 239 19.25 21.07 6.36
N ASN A 240 17.91 21.16 6.34
CA ASN A 240 17.07 20.32 7.19
C ASN A 240 17.05 18.88 6.70
N LEU A 241 17.12 18.65 5.39
CA LEU A 241 17.20 17.32 4.80
C LEU A 241 18.49 16.62 5.23
N LEU A 242 19.65 17.31 5.13
CA LEU A 242 20.93 16.75 5.61
C LEU A 242 20.82 16.33 7.08
N ALA A 243 20.40 17.24 7.95
CA ALA A 243 20.30 16.97 9.39
C ALA A 243 19.31 15.84 9.72
N ALA A 244 18.14 15.80 9.07
CA ALA A 244 17.14 14.76 9.31
C ALA A 244 17.62 13.38 8.83
N THR A 245 18.20 13.31 7.62
CA THR A 245 18.74 12.07 7.08
C THR A 245 19.92 11.57 7.88
N SER A 246 20.84 12.44 8.28
CA SER A 246 21.96 12.10 9.16
C SER A 246 21.49 11.56 10.52
N GLN A 247 20.48 12.20 11.12
CA GLN A 247 19.87 11.72 12.35
C GLN A 247 19.17 10.36 12.19
N LEU A 248 18.50 10.14 11.05
CA LEU A 248 17.78 8.88 10.79
C LEU A 248 18.73 7.72 10.56
N SER A 249 19.78 7.93 9.76
CA SER A 249 20.69 6.88 9.30
C SER A 249 21.96 6.76 10.15
N GLY A 250 22.29 7.79 10.93
CA GLY A 250 23.53 7.84 11.74
C GLY A 250 24.80 8.13 10.92
N VAL A 251 24.66 8.46 9.62
CA VAL A 251 25.81 8.78 8.76
C VAL A 251 26.17 10.27 8.80
N PRO A 252 27.42 10.67 8.52
CA PRO A 252 27.82 12.08 8.42
C PRO A 252 27.08 12.86 7.34
N ASP A 253 26.91 14.17 7.56
CA ASP A 253 26.24 15.08 6.62
C ASP A 253 26.88 15.08 5.23
N GLU A 254 28.21 14.83 5.14
CA GLU A 254 28.95 14.77 3.87
C GLU A 254 28.46 13.64 2.98
N LEU A 255 28.22 12.44 3.54
CA LEU A 255 27.69 11.30 2.78
C LEU A 255 26.24 11.56 2.34
N VAL A 256 25.45 12.23 3.17
CA VAL A 256 24.10 12.64 2.79
C VAL A 256 24.14 13.66 1.66
N ALA A 257 25.07 14.61 1.68
CA ALA A 257 25.24 15.60 0.62
C ALA A 257 25.59 14.92 -0.72
N GLU A 258 26.51 13.96 -0.73
CA GLU A 258 26.87 13.16 -1.91
C GLU A 258 25.67 12.36 -2.43
N SER A 259 24.88 11.80 -1.54
CA SER A 259 23.64 11.09 -1.89
C SER A 259 22.60 12.02 -2.53
N VAL A 260 22.39 13.21 -1.97
CA VAL A 260 21.47 14.22 -2.56
C VAL A 260 21.93 14.59 -3.97
N ASP A 261 23.25 14.83 -4.18
CA ASP A 261 23.78 15.18 -5.50
C ASP A 261 23.57 14.02 -6.50
N THR A 262 23.75 12.78 -6.07
CA THR A 262 23.50 11.57 -6.87
C THR A 262 22.01 11.45 -7.24
N LEU A 263 21.11 11.64 -6.28
CA LEU A 263 19.65 11.60 -6.49
C LEU A 263 19.15 12.73 -7.40
N VAL A 264 19.81 13.89 -7.37
CA VAL A 264 19.53 14.97 -8.33
C VAL A 264 19.99 14.57 -9.74
N GLN A 265 21.17 13.96 -9.88
CA GLN A 265 21.68 13.49 -11.17
C GLN A 265 20.84 12.36 -11.77
N SER A 266 20.31 11.44 -10.94
CA SER A 266 19.40 10.37 -11.38
C SER A 266 17.99 10.88 -11.69
N GLY A 267 17.63 12.10 -11.26
CA GLY A 267 16.32 12.68 -11.47
C GLY A 267 15.25 12.21 -10.48
N GLU A 268 15.63 11.58 -9.39
CA GLU A 268 14.72 11.18 -8.31
C GLU A 268 14.41 12.33 -7.35
N LEU A 269 15.35 13.28 -7.23
CA LEU A 269 15.25 14.47 -6.41
C LEU A 269 15.45 15.72 -7.26
N VAL A 270 14.69 16.77 -6.99
CA VAL A 270 14.88 18.10 -7.57
C VAL A 270 15.33 19.06 -6.48
N ARG A 271 16.40 19.79 -6.75
CA ARG A 271 16.89 20.87 -5.88
C ARG A 271 16.69 22.21 -6.55
N GLU A 272 15.90 23.08 -5.93
CA GLU A 272 15.51 24.37 -6.49
C GLU A 272 15.49 25.47 -5.41
N ARG A 273 15.74 26.70 -5.82
CA ARG A 273 15.66 27.85 -4.92
C ARG A 273 14.24 28.39 -4.88
N VAL A 274 13.53 28.16 -3.78
CA VAL A 274 12.13 28.55 -3.58
C VAL A 274 12.02 29.50 -2.39
N ALA A 275 11.41 30.67 -2.61
CA ALA A 275 11.18 31.68 -1.56
C ALA A 275 12.43 32.02 -0.72
N GLY A 276 13.60 32.02 -1.36
CA GLY A 276 14.88 32.30 -0.70
C GLY A 276 15.50 31.12 0.05
N CYS A 277 14.85 29.97 0.02
CA CYS A 277 15.31 28.70 0.59
C CYS A 277 15.82 27.77 -0.53
N ASP A 278 16.86 27.00 -0.24
CA ASP A 278 17.34 25.91 -1.09
C ASP A 278 16.50 24.66 -0.78
N GLY A 279 15.48 24.40 -1.59
CA GLY A 279 14.48 23.36 -1.38
C GLY A 279 14.81 22.06 -2.12
N CYS A 280 14.62 20.93 -1.44
CA CYS A 280 14.73 19.60 -2.01
C CYS A 280 13.36 18.96 -2.09
N TYR A 281 13.00 18.46 -3.27
CA TYR A 281 11.72 17.84 -3.60
C TYR A 281 11.91 16.39 -4.03
N LEU A 282 10.93 15.53 -3.76
CA LEU A 282 10.74 14.36 -4.59
C LEU A 282 10.36 14.82 -6.01
N ALA A 283 11.02 14.29 -7.04
CA ALA A 283 10.82 14.75 -8.42
C ALA A 283 9.34 14.75 -8.84
N ARG A 284 8.58 13.72 -8.48
CA ARG A 284 7.13 13.61 -8.75
C ARG A 284 6.30 14.73 -8.13
N LEU A 285 6.70 15.23 -6.95
CA LEU A 285 5.97 16.32 -6.28
C LEU A 285 6.31 17.67 -6.91
N HIS A 286 7.57 17.87 -7.29
CA HIS A 286 8.00 19.05 -8.03
C HIS A 286 7.28 19.16 -9.38
N GLU A 287 7.21 18.05 -10.14
CA GLU A 287 6.49 17.99 -11.41
C GLU A 287 5.00 18.29 -11.23
N ALA A 288 4.35 17.68 -10.22
CA ALA A 288 2.94 17.92 -9.92
C ALA A 288 2.65 19.37 -9.53
N GLU A 289 3.53 20.01 -8.72
CA GLU A 289 3.41 21.41 -8.31
C GLU A 289 3.61 22.34 -9.48
N THR A 290 4.63 22.13 -10.30
CA THR A 290 4.92 22.90 -11.51
C THR A 290 3.78 22.82 -12.51
N TYR A 291 3.32 21.61 -12.82
CA TYR A 291 2.17 21.39 -13.70
C TYR A 291 0.91 22.11 -13.21
N THR A 292 0.64 22.01 -11.90
CA THR A 292 -0.53 22.69 -11.28
C THR A 292 -0.41 24.19 -11.41
N ALA A 293 0.78 24.76 -11.12
CA ALA A 293 1.03 26.20 -11.24
C ALA A 293 0.87 26.70 -12.67
N GLU A 294 1.43 25.98 -13.66
CA GLU A 294 1.30 26.31 -15.08
C GLU A 294 -0.16 26.29 -15.55
N ARG A 295 -0.91 25.26 -15.14
CA ARG A 295 -2.35 25.13 -15.49
C ARG A 295 -3.17 26.26 -14.88
N LEU A 296 -2.97 26.55 -13.60
CA LEU A 296 -3.68 27.66 -12.93
C LEU A 296 -3.32 29.01 -13.57
N LEU A 297 -2.04 29.24 -13.86
CA LEU A 297 -1.59 30.45 -14.53
C LEU A 297 -2.23 30.61 -15.91
N ALA A 298 -2.25 29.55 -16.72
CA ALA A 298 -2.91 29.55 -18.03
C ALA A 298 -4.41 29.87 -17.92
N MET A 299 -5.08 29.31 -16.91
CA MET A 299 -6.51 29.58 -16.66
C MET A 299 -6.75 31.05 -16.22
N THR A 300 -5.83 31.68 -15.46
CA THR A 300 -5.96 33.09 -15.07
C THR A 300 -5.72 34.07 -16.20
N GLN A 301 -4.98 33.65 -17.24
CA GLN A 301 -4.69 34.49 -18.44
C GLN A 301 -5.78 34.41 -19.51
N THR A 302 -6.75 33.51 -19.36
CA THR A 302 -7.83 33.35 -20.36
C THR A 302 -8.87 34.46 -20.18
N GLU A 303 -9.06 35.27 -21.22
CA GLU A 303 -10.13 36.24 -21.26
C GLU A 303 -11.50 35.59 -21.34
N TYR A 304 -12.40 35.93 -20.43
CA TYR A 304 -13.77 35.47 -20.46
C TYR A 304 -14.67 36.38 -21.29
N ARG A 305 -15.63 35.79 -22.01
CA ARG A 305 -16.68 36.55 -22.68
C ARG A 305 -17.50 37.31 -21.64
N ARG A 306 -17.81 38.58 -21.97
CA ARG A 306 -18.65 39.49 -21.15
C ARG A 306 -19.99 38.81 -20.87
N MET A 307 -20.27 38.58 -19.58
CA MET A 307 -21.52 37.98 -19.15
C MET A 307 -22.62 39.04 -18.95
N PRO A 308 -23.90 38.63 -19.05
CA PRO A 308 -25.02 39.53 -18.80
C PRO A 308 -25.05 40.02 -17.37
N ASP A 309 -25.79 41.13 -17.18
CA ASP A 309 -25.98 41.87 -15.95
C ASP A 309 -26.06 41.01 -14.68
N THR A 310 -24.93 40.91 -13.96
CA THR A 310 -24.76 40.10 -12.77
C THR A 310 -25.62 40.55 -11.59
N GLU A 311 -26.03 41.82 -11.54
CA GLU A 311 -26.91 42.34 -10.49
C GLU A 311 -28.34 41.78 -10.63
N GLN A 312 -28.88 41.75 -11.86
CA GLN A 312 -30.19 41.16 -12.10
C GLN A 312 -30.21 39.64 -11.84
N ILE A 313 -29.11 38.97 -12.18
CA ILE A 313 -28.98 37.52 -11.89
C ILE A 313 -28.88 37.28 -10.39
N ALA A 314 -28.11 38.09 -9.66
CA ALA A 314 -27.98 37.98 -8.19
C ALA A 314 -29.35 38.19 -7.52
N ALA A 315 -30.09 39.24 -7.89
CA ALA A 315 -31.44 39.47 -7.36
C ALA A 315 -32.42 38.30 -7.63
N ARG A 316 -32.33 37.68 -8.82
CA ARG A 316 -33.12 36.51 -9.17
C ARG A 316 -32.76 35.27 -8.30
N ILE A 317 -31.46 35.05 -8.05
CA ILE A 317 -30.99 33.96 -7.21
C ILE A 317 -31.36 34.19 -5.75
N GLU A 318 -31.27 35.43 -5.24
CA GLU A 318 -31.75 35.84 -3.90
C GLU A 318 -33.23 35.46 -3.72
N ALA A 319 -34.07 35.82 -4.70
CA ALA A 319 -35.49 35.47 -4.69
C ALA A 319 -35.74 33.95 -4.74
N GLN A 320 -34.96 33.24 -5.55
CA GLN A 320 -35.08 31.78 -5.70
C GLN A 320 -34.65 31.02 -4.44
N LEU A 321 -33.60 31.47 -3.77
CA LEU A 321 -33.06 30.82 -2.57
C LEU A 321 -33.69 31.32 -1.26
N GLY A 322 -34.48 32.39 -1.31
CA GLY A 322 -35.05 33.04 -0.13
C GLY A 322 -34.01 33.65 0.80
N LEU A 323 -32.90 34.13 0.24
CA LEU A 323 -31.72 34.67 0.94
C LEU A 323 -31.42 36.08 0.44
N THR A 324 -30.77 36.88 1.29
CA THR A 324 -30.16 38.16 0.90
C THR A 324 -28.66 38.03 0.99
N PHE A 325 -27.94 38.27 -0.11
CA PHE A 325 -26.50 38.15 -0.15
C PHE A 325 -25.81 39.42 0.39
N ALA A 326 -24.76 39.20 1.17
CA ALA A 326 -23.83 40.25 1.51
C ALA A 326 -23.04 40.69 0.24
N ASP A 327 -22.48 41.91 0.27
CA ASP A 327 -21.78 42.47 -0.89
C ASP A 327 -20.64 41.59 -1.39
N GLN A 328 -19.85 40.97 -0.50
CA GLN A 328 -18.82 39.98 -0.83
C GLN A 328 -19.35 38.72 -1.49
N GLN A 329 -20.57 38.30 -1.15
CA GLN A 329 -21.19 37.13 -1.79
C GLN A 329 -21.71 37.48 -3.19
N LYS A 330 -22.19 38.72 -3.40
CA LYS A 330 -22.55 39.24 -4.73
C LYS A 330 -21.30 39.38 -5.61
N GLU A 331 -20.21 39.90 -5.06
CA GLU A 331 -18.92 39.96 -5.74
C GLU A 331 -18.43 38.57 -6.17
N THR A 332 -18.59 37.54 -5.30
CA THR A 332 -18.23 36.17 -5.62
C THR A 332 -19.00 35.64 -6.84
N LEU A 333 -20.28 35.98 -7.00
CA LEU A 333 -21.07 35.62 -8.20
C LEU A 333 -20.53 36.30 -9.46
N CYS A 334 -20.17 37.59 -9.37
CA CYS A 334 -19.55 38.32 -10.48
C CYS A 334 -18.22 37.66 -10.90
N LEU A 335 -17.34 37.38 -9.92
CA LEU A 335 -16.04 36.75 -10.17
C LEU A 335 -16.18 35.35 -10.77
N ALA A 336 -17.16 34.57 -10.32
CA ALA A 336 -17.44 33.24 -10.88
C ALA A 336 -17.85 33.26 -12.37
N CYS A 337 -18.41 34.39 -12.85
CA CYS A 337 -18.70 34.61 -14.24
C CYS A 337 -17.52 35.13 -15.07
N GLN A 338 -16.55 35.79 -14.43
CA GLN A 338 -15.46 36.48 -15.09
C GLN A 338 -14.14 35.71 -15.15
N HIS A 339 -13.98 34.75 -14.26
CA HIS A 339 -12.72 34.02 -14.09
C HIS A 339 -12.90 32.50 -14.20
N GLN A 340 -11.93 31.82 -14.80
CA GLN A 340 -11.90 30.36 -14.86
C GLN A 340 -11.53 29.72 -13.52
N VAL A 341 -10.81 30.47 -12.67
CA VAL A 341 -10.38 30.02 -11.34
C VAL A 341 -10.69 31.11 -10.33
N ILE A 342 -11.41 30.73 -9.28
CA ILE A 342 -11.65 31.59 -8.12
C ILE A 342 -11.34 30.81 -6.85
N ALA A 343 -10.78 31.49 -5.85
CA ALA A 343 -10.56 30.94 -4.52
C ALA A 343 -11.47 31.67 -3.51
N ILE A 344 -12.34 30.91 -2.85
CA ILE A 344 -13.25 31.43 -1.82
C ILE A 344 -12.70 31.04 -0.46
N THR A 345 -12.17 32.01 0.28
CA THR A 345 -11.59 31.81 1.61
C THR A 345 -12.40 32.53 2.68
N GLY A 346 -12.24 32.14 3.93
CA GLY A 346 -12.90 32.77 5.06
C GLY A 346 -12.98 31.88 6.29
N GLY A 347 -13.21 32.48 7.45
CA GLY A 347 -13.35 31.76 8.72
C GLY A 347 -14.61 30.89 8.81
N PRO A 348 -14.80 30.15 9.91
CA PRO A 348 -16.06 29.46 10.19
C PRO A 348 -17.24 30.44 10.24
N GLY A 349 -18.35 30.07 9.64
CA GLY A 349 -19.58 30.90 9.68
C GLY A 349 -19.64 32.10 8.73
N THR A 350 -18.62 32.36 7.90
CA THR A 350 -18.60 33.51 6.96
C THR A 350 -19.47 33.32 5.70
N GLY A 351 -20.24 32.23 5.62
CA GLY A 351 -21.18 32.01 4.49
C GLY A 351 -20.54 31.38 3.25
N LYS A 352 -19.35 30.76 3.32
CA LYS A 352 -18.72 30.06 2.18
C LYS A 352 -19.66 29.05 1.50
N THR A 353 -20.37 28.25 2.28
CA THR A 353 -21.33 27.27 1.74
C THR A 353 -22.51 27.98 1.05
N THR A 354 -22.92 29.14 1.56
CA THR A 354 -23.96 29.98 0.95
C THR A 354 -23.47 30.49 -0.41
N SER A 355 -22.22 30.99 -0.49
CA SER A 355 -21.61 31.41 -1.76
C SER A 355 -21.53 30.27 -2.77
N ILE A 356 -21.15 29.07 -2.37
CA ILE A 356 -21.14 27.89 -3.26
C ILE A 356 -22.55 27.56 -3.77
N ARG A 357 -23.57 27.57 -2.89
CA ARG A 357 -24.97 27.36 -3.30
C ARG A 357 -25.45 28.42 -4.28
N ALA A 358 -25.03 29.67 -4.09
CA ALA A 358 -25.36 30.78 -4.98
C ALA A 358 -24.69 30.59 -6.36
N ILE A 359 -23.42 30.17 -6.40
CA ILE A 359 -22.70 29.85 -7.66
C ILE A 359 -23.37 28.69 -8.40
N LEU A 360 -23.78 27.63 -7.68
CA LEU A 360 -24.47 26.51 -8.30
C LEU A 360 -25.80 26.95 -8.93
N ALA A 361 -26.58 27.77 -8.20
CA ALA A 361 -27.83 28.33 -8.74
C ALA A 361 -27.56 29.24 -9.97
N LEU A 362 -26.47 30.02 -9.95
CA LEU A 362 -26.01 30.80 -11.10
C LEU A 362 -25.70 29.91 -12.31
N PHE A 363 -24.93 28.85 -12.11
CA PHE A 363 -24.54 27.95 -13.18
C PHE A 363 -25.73 27.17 -13.75
N ASP A 364 -26.72 26.84 -12.90
CA ASP A 364 -27.97 26.23 -13.32
C ASP A 364 -28.81 27.18 -14.21
N VAL A 365 -28.92 28.48 -13.84
CA VAL A 365 -29.55 29.52 -14.67
C VAL A 365 -28.84 29.67 -16.03
N LEU A 366 -27.51 29.53 -16.05
CA LEU A 366 -26.67 29.62 -17.24
C LEU A 366 -26.63 28.30 -18.03
N LYS A 367 -27.26 27.23 -17.53
CA LYS A 367 -27.26 25.87 -18.13
C LYS A 367 -25.84 25.31 -18.30
N LEU A 368 -24.98 25.53 -17.30
CA LEU A 368 -23.63 24.97 -17.27
C LEU A 368 -23.66 23.66 -16.47
N ASP A 369 -22.98 22.64 -17.00
CA ASP A 369 -22.74 21.40 -16.26
C ASP A 369 -21.79 21.64 -15.11
N THR A 370 -22.18 21.19 -13.91
CA THR A 370 -21.41 21.38 -12.67
C THR A 370 -21.12 20.08 -11.98
N GLN A 371 -19.92 19.94 -11.44
CA GLN A 371 -19.52 18.82 -10.59
C GLN A 371 -18.97 19.34 -9.26
N LEU A 372 -19.38 18.70 -8.16
CA LEU A 372 -18.87 18.99 -6.83
C LEU A 372 -17.93 17.89 -6.39
N ALA A 373 -16.79 18.28 -5.84
CA ALA A 373 -15.86 17.36 -5.21
C ALA A 373 -15.48 17.85 -3.81
N ALA A 374 -15.24 16.93 -2.90
CA ALA A 374 -14.84 17.25 -1.55
C ALA A 374 -13.77 16.28 -1.05
N PRO A 375 -12.78 16.73 -0.26
CA PRO A 375 -11.71 15.87 0.24
C PRO A 375 -12.17 14.88 1.32
N THR A 376 -13.35 15.10 1.91
CA THR A 376 -13.92 14.25 2.96
C THR A 376 -15.39 13.95 2.73
N GLY A 377 -15.87 12.76 3.12
CA GLY A 377 -17.28 12.40 3.02
C GLY A 377 -18.21 13.31 3.82
N ARG A 378 -17.73 14.00 4.86
CA ARG A 378 -18.49 15.00 5.61
C ARG A 378 -18.69 16.28 4.81
N ALA A 379 -17.72 16.68 4.02
CA ALA A 379 -17.79 17.86 3.18
C ALA A 379 -18.59 17.60 1.87
N ALA A 380 -18.73 16.32 1.48
CA ALA A 380 -19.49 15.91 0.29
C ALA A 380 -21.00 15.81 0.56
N LYS A 381 -21.45 15.82 1.82
CA LYS A 381 -22.86 15.85 2.25
C LYS A 381 -23.34 17.27 2.42
#